data_6f7a6ec75e2ca0376b63e744f3399e7e
#
_entry.id   6f7a6ec75e2ca0376b63e744f3399e7e
#
_cell.length_a   1.000
_cell.length_b   1.000
_cell.length_c   1.000
_cell.angle_alpha   90.00
_cell.angle_beta   90.00
_cell.angle_gamma   90.00
#
_symmetry.space_group_name_H-M   'P 1'
#
loop_
_entity.id
_entity.type
_entity.pdbx_description
1 polymer ?
#
loop_
_entity_poly.entity_id
_entity_poly.type
_entity_poly.pdbx_seq_one_letter_code
_entity_poly.pdbx_strand_id
1 'polypeptide(L)'
;MRSGVASLAVAIAGIGLFAGGLAWLLNDPRPPAGASRGERLYYAYCVECHGRDGRGSWRAVLFLLRPGNLADRARMSSHADRYLVDIIKHGGSPLGRPGMPAFGYHLSDDDIQALVAYIRTLSTDRP
;
A
#
# COMPACT_ATOMS: atom_id res chain seq x y z
N MET A 1 -18.50 35.21 31.19
CA MET A 1 -19.01 34.83 29.85
C MET A 1 -17.92 34.70 28.79
N ARG A 2 -16.91 35.59 28.69
CA ARG A 2 -15.83 35.52 27.67
C ARG A 2 -14.95 34.29 27.78
N SER A 3 -14.65 33.82 29.00
CA SER A 3 -13.83 32.61 29.23
C SER A 3 -14.52 31.30 28.76
N GLY A 4 -15.82 31.16 28.96
CA GLY A 4 -16.58 30.00 28.55
C GLY A 4 -16.65 29.83 27.01
N VAL A 5 -16.83 30.97 26.30
CA VAL A 5 -16.84 30.98 24.83
C VAL A 5 -15.46 30.60 24.28
N ALA A 6 -14.37 31.12 24.88
CA ALA A 6 -13.02 30.74 24.46
C ALA A 6 -12.72 29.25 24.68
N SER A 7 -13.12 28.71 25.83
CA SER A 7 -12.95 27.26 26.11
C SER A 7 -13.74 26.39 25.15
N LEU A 8 -14.98 26.77 24.82
CA LEU A 8 -15.81 26.05 23.84
C LEU A 8 -15.18 26.10 22.44
N ALA A 9 -14.67 27.22 22.00
CA ALA A 9 -14.01 27.37 20.71
C ALA A 9 -12.76 26.50 20.61
N VAL A 10 -11.95 26.43 21.67
CA VAL A 10 -10.76 25.57 21.73
C VAL A 10 -11.15 24.09 21.67
N ALA A 11 -12.20 23.68 22.38
CA ALA A 11 -12.68 22.31 22.36
C ALA A 11 -13.17 21.90 20.95
N ILE A 12 -13.95 22.75 20.30
CA ILE A 12 -14.44 22.50 18.92
C ILE A 12 -13.27 22.41 17.94
N ALA A 13 -12.30 23.31 18.04
CA ALA A 13 -11.11 23.27 17.19
C ALA A 13 -10.30 21.98 17.41
N GLY A 14 -10.13 21.55 18.67
CA GLY A 14 -9.46 20.29 19.01
C GLY A 14 -10.16 19.07 18.44
N ILE A 15 -11.49 19.00 18.55
CA ILE A 15 -12.29 17.91 17.96
C ILE A 15 -12.17 17.92 16.43
N GLY A 16 -12.23 19.09 15.80
CA GLY A 16 -12.09 19.24 14.36
C GLY A 16 -10.73 18.78 13.85
N LEU A 17 -9.65 19.16 14.53
CA LEU A 17 -8.29 18.72 14.20
C LEU A 17 -8.12 17.21 14.40
N PHE A 18 -8.66 16.65 15.48
CA PHE A 18 -8.62 15.21 15.74
C PHE A 18 -9.41 14.43 14.68
N ALA A 19 -10.64 14.84 14.40
CA ALA A 19 -11.47 14.19 13.39
C ALA A 19 -10.88 14.29 11.98
N GLY A 20 -10.33 15.47 11.62
CA GLY A 20 -9.64 15.68 10.36
C GLY A 20 -8.36 14.83 10.22
N GLY A 21 -7.56 14.77 11.27
CA GLY A 21 -6.37 13.93 11.33
C GLY A 21 -6.71 12.44 11.24
N LEU A 22 -7.76 12.00 11.94
CA LEU A 22 -8.24 10.63 11.86
C LEU A 22 -8.79 10.29 10.48
N ALA A 23 -9.59 11.18 9.88
CA ALA A 23 -10.09 10.99 8.52
C ALA A 23 -8.97 10.90 7.49
N TRP A 24 -7.92 11.72 7.63
CA TRP A 24 -6.74 11.65 6.78
C TRP A 24 -5.97 10.33 6.98
N LEU A 25 -5.84 9.86 8.22
CA LEU A 25 -5.19 8.60 8.56
C LEU A 25 -5.93 7.39 7.99
N LEU A 26 -7.27 7.42 8.03
CA LEU A 26 -8.13 6.33 7.56
C LEU A 26 -8.48 6.44 6.06
N ASN A 27 -8.02 7.49 5.37
CA ASN A 27 -8.30 7.66 3.96
C ASN A 27 -7.41 6.74 3.11
N ASP A 28 -8.01 5.66 2.63
CA ASP A 28 -7.31 4.69 1.79
C ASP A 28 -6.94 5.28 0.42
N PRO A 29 -5.74 4.99 -0.07
CA PRO A 29 -5.34 5.40 -1.41
C PRO A 29 -6.26 4.78 -2.47
N ARG A 30 -6.80 5.61 -3.36
CA ARG A 30 -7.65 5.16 -4.46
C ARG A 30 -6.85 5.09 -5.76
N PRO A 31 -7.15 4.11 -6.63
CA PRO A 31 -6.53 4.05 -7.95
C PRO A 31 -6.95 5.26 -8.80
N PRO A 32 -6.11 5.73 -9.73
CA PRO A 32 -6.45 6.81 -10.64
C PRO A 32 -7.61 6.42 -11.58
N ALA A 33 -8.28 7.44 -12.15
CA ALA A 33 -9.27 7.20 -13.19
C ALA A 33 -8.60 6.52 -14.40
N GLY A 34 -9.23 5.46 -14.93
CA GLY A 34 -8.66 4.69 -16.04
C GLY A 34 -7.57 3.68 -15.66
N ALA A 35 -7.35 3.44 -14.34
CA ALA A 35 -6.39 2.45 -13.87
C ALA A 35 -6.60 1.08 -14.54
N SER A 36 -5.49 0.41 -14.88
CA SER A 36 -5.50 -0.96 -15.38
C SER A 36 -6.03 -1.95 -14.33
N ARG A 37 -6.35 -3.19 -14.74
CA ARG A 37 -6.76 -4.24 -13.81
C ARG A 37 -5.69 -4.47 -12.73
N GLY A 38 -4.43 -4.61 -13.13
CA GLY A 38 -3.32 -4.81 -12.20
C GLY A 38 -3.14 -3.64 -11.24
N GLU A 39 -3.28 -2.41 -11.73
CA GLU A 39 -3.19 -1.22 -10.91
C GLU A 39 -4.33 -1.15 -9.88
N ARG A 40 -5.57 -1.43 -10.28
CA ARG A 40 -6.70 -1.48 -9.33
C ARG A 40 -6.49 -2.54 -8.24
N LEU A 41 -6.00 -3.72 -8.61
CA LEU A 41 -5.68 -4.79 -7.66
C LEU A 41 -4.53 -4.38 -6.72
N TYR A 42 -3.52 -3.70 -7.25
CA TYR A 42 -2.42 -3.17 -6.44
C TYR A 42 -2.92 -2.19 -5.37
N TYR A 43 -3.81 -1.28 -5.75
CA TYR A 43 -4.41 -0.34 -4.80
C TYR A 43 -5.33 -1.02 -3.80
N ALA A 44 -5.98 -2.13 -4.16
CA ALA A 44 -6.86 -2.87 -3.25
C ALA A 44 -6.09 -3.72 -2.22
N TYR A 45 -4.92 -4.28 -2.58
CA TYR A 45 -4.28 -5.32 -1.77
C TYR A 45 -2.83 -5.02 -1.37
N CYS A 46 -2.12 -4.14 -2.06
CA CYS A 46 -0.68 -3.98 -1.94
C CYS A 46 -0.25 -2.59 -1.42
N VAL A 47 -1.00 -1.55 -1.76
CA VAL A 47 -0.61 -0.15 -1.53
C VAL A 47 -0.41 0.20 -0.07
N GLU A 48 -1.16 -0.42 0.85
CA GLU A 48 -1.06 -0.18 2.29
C GLU A 48 0.35 -0.45 2.83
N CYS A 49 0.98 -1.51 2.33
CA CYS A 49 2.33 -1.86 2.72
C CYS A 49 3.39 -1.33 1.76
N HIS A 50 3.19 -1.48 0.44
CA HIS A 50 4.19 -1.15 -0.56
C HIS A 50 4.20 0.32 -1.00
N GLY A 51 3.18 1.10 -0.62
CA GLY A 51 3.06 2.50 -1.06
C GLY A 51 2.58 2.63 -2.51
N ARG A 52 2.18 3.84 -2.90
CA ARG A 52 1.69 4.13 -4.27
C ARG A 52 2.78 4.00 -5.34
N ASP A 53 4.01 4.20 -4.95
CA ASP A 53 5.19 4.18 -5.80
C ASP A 53 6.04 2.92 -5.64
N GLY A 54 5.59 1.96 -4.83
CA GLY A 54 6.30 0.72 -4.55
C GLY A 54 7.50 0.84 -3.60
N ARG A 55 7.76 2.01 -3.03
CA ARG A 55 8.93 2.27 -2.16
C ARG A 55 8.68 1.95 -0.68
N GLY A 56 7.48 1.56 -0.36
CA GLY A 56 7.02 1.31 1.01
C GLY A 56 6.09 2.40 1.51
N SER A 57 5.24 2.04 2.44
CA SER A 57 4.28 2.95 3.08
C SER A 57 4.73 3.27 4.50
N TRP A 58 4.49 4.51 4.94
CA TRP A 58 4.69 4.90 6.34
C TRP A 58 3.81 4.09 7.31
N ARG A 59 2.62 3.65 6.84
CA ARG A 59 1.74 2.76 7.60
C ARG A 59 2.40 1.42 7.89
N ALA A 60 3.09 0.83 6.90
CA ALA A 60 3.85 -0.40 7.11
C ALA A 60 4.92 -0.24 8.19
N VAL A 61 5.60 0.91 8.22
CA VAL A 61 6.62 1.21 9.23
C VAL A 61 6.01 1.28 10.64
N LEU A 62 4.81 1.84 10.79
CA LEU A 62 4.07 1.85 12.06
C LEU A 62 3.83 0.44 12.63
N PHE A 63 3.59 -0.53 11.76
CA PHE A 63 3.40 -1.94 12.13
C PHE A 63 4.70 -2.75 12.09
N LEU A 64 5.86 -2.08 12.08
CA LEU A 64 7.19 -2.70 12.01
C LEU A 64 7.38 -3.60 10.78
N LEU A 65 6.57 -3.43 9.75
CA LEU A 65 6.69 -4.14 8.48
C LEU A 65 7.70 -3.42 7.59
N ARG A 66 8.53 -4.21 6.92
CA ARG A 66 9.52 -3.71 5.95
C ARG A 66 9.26 -4.36 4.58
N PRO A 67 8.27 -3.89 3.83
CA PRO A 67 7.99 -4.41 2.51
C PRO A 67 9.18 -4.18 1.58
N GLY A 68 9.39 -5.10 0.64
CA GLY A 68 10.43 -4.94 -0.38
C GLY A 68 10.15 -3.71 -1.23
N ASN A 69 11.20 -2.98 -1.62
CA ASN A 69 11.10 -1.85 -2.53
C ASN A 69 10.86 -2.38 -3.96
N LEU A 70 9.63 -2.18 -4.47
CA LEU A 70 9.21 -2.59 -5.81
C LEU A 70 9.66 -1.62 -6.90
N ALA A 71 10.10 -0.42 -6.53
CA ALA A 71 10.67 0.56 -7.44
C ALA A 71 12.17 0.38 -7.67
N ASP A 72 12.82 -0.51 -6.93
CA ASP A 72 14.24 -0.81 -7.09
C ASP A 72 14.45 -1.68 -8.34
N ARG A 73 14.95 -1.06 -9.40
CA ARG A 73 15.18 -1.71 -10.70
C ARG A 73 16.16 -2.90 -10.59
N ALA A 74 17.26 -2.76 -9.87
CA ALA A 74 18.25 -3.81 -9.74
C ALA A 74 17.67 -5.04 -9.05
N ARG A 75 16.94 -4.83 -7.97
CA ARG A 75 16.23 -5.88 -7.25
C ARG A 75 15.14 -6.51 -8.11
N MET A 76 14.30 -5.71 -8.73
CA MET A 76 13.18 -6.22 -9.53
C MET A 76 13.63 -6.98 -10.77
N SER A 77 14.73 -6.58 -11.41
CA SER A 77 15.30 -7.31 -12.56
C SER A 77 15.95 -8.64 -12.16
N SER A 78 16.41 -8.79 -10.92
CA SER A 78 16.98 -10.05 -10.44
C SER A 78 15.92 -11.12 -10.10
N HIS A 79 14.66 -10.74 -10.03
CA HIS A 79 13.55 -11.66 -9.75
C HIS A 79 12.75 -11.95 -11.03
N ALA A 80 12.64 -13.22 -11.39
CA ALA A 80 11.76 -13.64 -12.48
C ALA A 80 10.28 -13.44 -12.12
N ASP A 81 9.40 -13.31 -13.12
CA ASP A 81 7.95 -13.16 -12.89
C ASP A 81 7.37 -14.31 -12.08
N ARG A 82 7.85 -15.52 -12.30
CA ARG A 82 7.45 -16.70 -11.51
C ARG A 82 7.67 -16.48 -10.00
N TYR A 83 8.81 -15.89 -9.61
CA TYR A 83 9.06 -15.56 -8.20
C TYR A 83 8.03 -14.56 -7.66
N LEU A 84 7.67 -13.55 -8.46
CA LEU A 84 6.65 -12.57 -8.07
C LEU A 84 5.26 -13.21 -7.95
N VAL A 85 4.91 -14.08 -8.89
CA VAL A 85 3.67 -14.87 -8.84
C VAL A 85 3.64 -15.72 -7.57
N ASP A 86 4.70 -16.46 -7.29
CA ASP A 86 4.78 -17.36 -6.14
C ASP A 86 4.66 -16.62 -4.81
N ILE A 87 5.36 -15.49 -4.66
CA ILE A 87 5.31 -14.72 -3.40
C ILE A 87 3.94 -14.05 -3.20
N ILE A 88 3.28 -13.61 -4.26
CA ILE A 88 1.92 -13.06 -4.17
C ILE A 88 0.93 -14.16 -3.83
N LYS A 89 1.02 -15.31 -4.50
CA LYS A 89 0.08 -16.42 -4.33
C LYS A 89 0.19 -17.08 -2.95
N HIS A 90 1.40 -17.35 -2.50
CA HIS A 90 1.66 -18.13 -1.28
C HIS A 90 2.10 -17.29 -0.08
N GLY A 91 2.29 -15.98 -0.27
CA GLY A 91 2.78 -15.08 0.76
C GLY A 91 4.29 -15.17 0.96
N GLY A 92 4.78 -14.31 1.85
CA GLY A 92 6.21 -14.19 2.10
C GLY A 92 6.77 -15.16 3.13
N SER A 93 5.94 -15.83 3.93
CA SER A 93 6.40 -16.73 5.00
C SER A 93 7.37 -17.82 4.52
N PRO A 94 7.11 -18.52 3.42
CA PRO A 94 8.04 -19.54 2.92
C PRO A 94 9.41 -18.98 2.51
N LEU A 95 9.48 -17.68 2.27
CA LEU A 95 10.67 -16.96 1.82
C LEU A 95 11.30 -16.10 2.93
N GLY A 96 10.97 -16.37 4.19
CA GLY A 96 11.48 -15.61 5.34
C GLY A 96 10.92 -14.19 5.47
N ARG A 97 9.77 -13.89 4.86
CA ARG A 97 9.09 -12.59 4.88
C ARG A 97 7.65 -12.71 5.40
N PRO A 98 7.46 -13.10 6.67
CA PRO A 98 6.13 -13.46 7.20
C PRO A 98 5.12 -12.29 7.21
N GLY A 99 5.58 -11.05 7.07
CA GLY A 99 4.70 -9.87 7.00
C GLY A 99 3.93 -9.71 5.69
N MET A 100 4.24 -10.49 4.65
CA MET A 100 3.48 -10.47 3.39
C MET A 100 2.46 -11.61 3.36
N PRO A 101 1.15 -11.30 3.34
CA PRO A 101 0.10 -12.31 3.32
C PRO A 101 0.02 -13.05 1.97
N ALA A 102 -0.63 -14.23 1.98
CA ALA A 102 -0.93 -15.00 0.78
C ALA A 102 -2.24 -14.51 0.15
N PHE A 103 -2.22 -14.23 -1.15
CA PHE A 103 -3.38 -13.72 -1.87
C PHE A 103 -4.02 -14.76 -2.82
N GLY A 104 -3.45 -15.96 -2.95
CA GLY A 104 -3.95 -17.01 -3.83
C GLY A 104 -5.35 -17.53 -3.49
N TYR A 105 -5.87 -17.24 -2.29
CA TYR A 105 -7.25 -17.54 -1.91
C TYR A 105 -8.26 -16.51 -2.38
N HIS A 106 -7.81 -15.29 -2.72
CA HIS A 106 -8.66 -14.16 -3.07
C HIS A 106 -8.50 -13.71 -4.52
N LEU A 107 -7.35 -14.01 -5.12
CA LEU A 107 -6.99 -13.60 -6.48
C LEU A 107 -6.85 -14.82 -7.38
N SER A 108 -7.41 -14.74 -8.56
CA SER A 108 -7.18 -15.72 -9.63
C SER A 108 -5.76 -15.62 -10.17
N ASP A 109 -5.31 -16.64 -10.89
CA ASP A 109 -3.99 -16.61 -11.53
C ASP A 109 -3.88 -15.45 -12.54
N ASP A 110 -4.96 -15.12 -13.26
CA ASP A 110 -5.02 -13.97 -14.17
C ASP A 110 -4.90 -12.64 -13.42
N ASP A 111 -5.50 -12.52 -12.23
CA ASP A 111 -5.34 -11.34 -11.37
C ASP A 111 -3.90 -11.17 -10.91
N ILE A 112 -3.26 -12.25 -10.51
CA ILE A 112 -1.87 -12.26 -10.08
C ILE A 112 -0.94 -11.87 -11.24
N GLN A 113 -1.18 -12.38 -12.45
CA GLN A 113 -0.43 -12.00 -13.65
C GLN A 113 -0.60 -10.51 -13.96
N ALA A 114 -1.84 -9.99 -13.90
CA ALA A 114 -2.10 -8.56 -14.10
C ALA A 114 -1.39 -7.69 -13.04
N LEU A 115 -1.35 -8.16 -11.79
CA LEU A 115 -0.60 -7.51 -10.70
C LEU A 115 0.90 -7.49 -10.97
N VAL A 116 1.49 -8.62 -11.37
CA VAL A 116 2.92 -8.72 -11.69
C VAL A 116 3.26 -7.75 -12.83
N ALA A 117 2.45 -7.71 -13.89
CA ALA A 117 2.65 -6.78 -15.00
C ALA A 117 2.66 -5.32 -14.51
N TYR A 118 1.72 -4.92 -13.63
CA TYR A 118 1.71 -3.57 -13.06
C TYR A 118 2.92 -3.30 -12.15
N ILE A 119 3.27 -4.26 -11.28
CA ILE A 119 4.43 -4.12 -10.37
C ILE A 119 5.72 -3.88 -11.17
N ARG A 120 5.88 -4.50 -12.34
CA ARG A 120 7.02 -4.26 -13.23
C ARG A 120 7.12 -2.81 -13.69
N THR A 121 6.00 -2.13 -13.92
CA THR A 121 6.01 -0.71 -14.31
C THR A 121 6.57 0.18 -13.21
N LEU A 122 6.38 -0.16 -11.93
CA LEU A 122 6.88 0.63 -10.80
C LEU A 122 8.41 0.75 -10.78
N SER A 123 9.13 -0.21 -11.34
CA SER A 123 10.60 -0.20 -11.42
C SER A 123 11.14 0.38 -12.74
N THR A 124 10.29 0.60 -13.75
CA THR A 124 10.70 1.10 -15.09
C THR A 124 10.38 2.57 -15.30
N ASP A 125 9.28 3.08 -14.77
CA ASP A 125 8.68 4.34 -15.20
C ASP A 125 9.11 5.59 -14.40
N ARG A 126 10.12 5.49 -13.52
CA ARG A 126 10.55 6.67 -12.76
C ARG A 126 12.07 6.82 -12.74
N PRO A 127 12.56 8.01 -13.19
CA PRO A 127 13.95 8.41 -13.04
C PRO A 127 14.34 8.59 -11.57
#